data_c928114948d8ac16ad529f81306ed900
#
_entry.id   c928114948d8ac16ad529f81306ed900
#
_cell.length_a   1.000
_cell.length_b   1.000
_cell.length_c   1.000
_cell.angle_alpha   90.00
_cell.angle_beta   90.00
_cell.angle_gamma   90.00
#
_symmetry.space_group_name_H-M   'P 1'
#
loop_
_entity.id
_entity.type
_entity.pdbx_description
1 polymer ?
#
loop_
_entity_poly.entity_id
_entity_poly.type
_entity_poly.pdbx_seq_one_letter_code
_entity_poly.pdbx_strand_id
1 'polypeptide(L)'
;MLKSVVIAALRNSTRGTHKLAASARLHGFCRSFGIELEIVHRNQRQLRDAIRSRGIACEIEGYNHSTRCHWKIVSDASVNGGYELVSPVLKGQSGLDEVKAVCEALSEVGALINKSCGFHAHFGTDDFKESISVWRNLYINYATLEEDIDAFMPPSRRRNTYCASLKVRGWREKMENARTLVELEKAITKRNRYFKLNSQSYWRHGTVEFRQHSGTIEFDKIRNWLLFCARLVELSKRERLECGGERALAKLLDRGLAAFYK
;
A
#
# COMPACT_ATOMS: atom_id res chain seq x y z
N MET A 1 -15.68 15.73 -8.42
CA MET A 1 -14.70 15.06 -9.28
C MET A 1 -14.67 13.53 -9.06
N LEU A 2 -14.50 13.02 -7.84
CA LEU A 2 -14.44 11.57 -7.58
C LEU A 2 -15.70 10.81 -8.03
N LYS A 3 -16.90 11.35 -7.78
CA LYS A 3 -18.16 10.73 -8.18
C LYS A 3 -18.28 10.52 -9.70
N SER A 4 -17.77 11.43 -10.51
CA SER A 4 -17.80 11.31 -11.98
C SER A 4 -16.81 10.26 -12.48
N VAL A 5 -15.61 10.19 -11.89
CA VAL A 5 -14.57 9.19 -12.21
C VAL A 5 -15.07 7.77 -11.97
N VAL A 6 -15.71 7.56 -10.83
CA VAL A 6 -16.27 6.25 -10.45
C VAL A 6 -17.43 5.85 -11.37
N ILE A 7 -18.30 6.80 -11.73
CA ILE A 7 -19.43 6.55 -12.64
C ILE A 7 -18.94 6.15 -14.04
N ALA A 8 -17.86 6.76 -14.54
CA ALA A 8 -17.31 6.40 -15.84
C ALA A 8 -16.59 5.05 -15.84
N ALA A 9 -15.82 4.74 -14.77
CA ALA A 9 -15.25 3.40 -14.60
C ALA A 9 -16.32 2.31 -14.58
N LEU A 10 -17.50 2.60 -13.97
CA LEU A 10 -18.67 1.72 -13.98
C LEU A 10 -19.31 1.60 -15.36
N ARG A 11 -19.38 2.66 -16.17
CA ARG A 11 -19.97 2.65 -17.53
C ARG A 11 -19.12 1.89 -18.53
N ASN A 12 -17.80 2.01 -18.47
CA ASN A 12 -16.88 1.33 -19.39
C ASN A 12 -16.79 -0.19 -19.14
N SER A 13 -17.35 -0.68 -18.03
CA SER A 13 -17.36 -2.10 -17.64
C SER A 13 -18.67 -2.82 -18.05
N THR A 14 -19.56 -2.23 -18.84
CA THR A 14 -20.94 -2.74 -19.09
C THR A 14 -21.08 -3.82 -20.16
N ARG A 15 -20.03 -4.53 -20.57
CA ARG A 15 -20.19 -5.75 -21.36
C ARG A 15 -19.95 -7.01 -20.51
N GLY A 16 -21.00 -7.56 -19.95
CA GLY A 16 -21.00 -8.83 -19.22
C GLY A 16 -21.77 -8.78 -17.90
N THR A 17 -23.02 -9.21 -17.94
CA THR A 17 -23.84 -9.52 -16.77
C THR A 17 -23.22 -10.67 -15.98
N HIS A 18 -22.62 -10.40 -14.82
CA HIS A 18 -22.46 -11.38 -13.74
C HIS A 18 -22.37 -10.70 -12.38
N LYS A 19 -23.29 -11.12 -11.52
CA LYS A 19 -23.43 -11.00 -10.06
C LYS A 19 -22.43 -10.07 -9.33
N LEU A 20 -22.95 -8.99 -8.83
CA LEU A 20 -22.40 -8.09 -7.80
C LEU A 20 -22.29 -8.83 -6.46
N ALA A 21 -21.55 -9.90 -6.41
CA ALA A 21 -21.20 -10.53 -5.16
C ALA A 21 -19.84 -11.19 -5.36
N ALA A 22 -19.04 -11.09 -4.36
CA ALA A 22 -17.78 -11.76 -4.26
C ALA A 22 -16.68 -11.17 -5.15
N SER A 23 -15.86 -10.42 -4.49
CA SER A 23 -14.47 -10.32 -4.86
C SER A 23 -14.24 -9.69 -6.21
N ALA A 24 -13.66 -8.52 -6.22
CA ALA A 24 -12.61 -8.29 -7.18
C ALA A 24 -11.71 -9.52 -7.09
N ARG A 25 -12.08 -10.59 -7.84
CA ARG A 25 -11.27 -11.80 -7.89
C ARG A 25 -9.88 -11.31 -8.25
N LEU A 26 -8.93 -11.68 -7.41
CA LEU A 26 -7.50 -11.46 -7.57
C LEU A 26 -6.98 -12.20 -8.81
N HIS A 27 -7.63 -12.04 -9.98
CA HIS A 27 -7.13 -12.59 -11.21
C HIS A 27 -5.74 -12.00 -11.45
N GLY A 28 -4.71 -12.75 -11.07
CA GLY A 28 -3.32 -12.38 -11.21
C GLY A 28 -2.65 -11.71 -10.02
N PHE A 29 -3.27 -11.59 -8.83
CA PHE A 29 -2.55 -11.12 -7.63
C PHE A 29 -1.66 -12.24 -7.09
N CYS A 30 -0.54 -12.46 -7.79
CA CYS A 30 0.46 -13.48 -7.41
C CYS A 30 1.71 -12.85 -6.81
N ARG A 31 1.79 -11.53 -6.74
CA ARG A 31 2.94 -10.82 -6.19
C ARG A 31 3.02 -11.03 -4.69
N SER A 32 4.24 -11.24 -4.19
CA SER A 32 4.51 -11.19 -2.76
C SER A 32 4.25 -9.78 -2.22
N PHE A 33 3.70 -9.73 -1.02
CA PHE A 33 3.45 -8.47 -0.33
C PHE A 33 3.70 -8.61 1.18
N GLY A 34 3.86 -7.49 1.84
CA GLY A 34 3.91 -7.38 3.29
C GLY A 34 3.16 -6.13 3.73
N ILE A 35 2.73 -6.10 4.96
CA ILE A 35 2.05 -4.95 5.55
C ILE A 35 2.62 -4.59 6.91
N GLU A 36 2.58 -3.29 7.21
CA GLU A 36 2.86 -2.71 8.51
C GLU A 36 1.62 -1.94 8.94
N LEU A 37 1.03 -2.35 10.07
CA LEU A 37 -0.14 -1.73 10.66
C LEU A 37 0.24 -1.01 11.95
N GLU A 38 0.18 0.30 11.96
CA GLU A 38 0.32 1.09 13.17
C GLU A 38 -1.01 1.11 13.91
N ILE A 39 -1.00 0.63 15.15
CA ILE A 39 -2.18 0.44 15.99
C ILE A 39 -1.95 0.97 17.41
N VAL A 40 -3.03 1.39 18.06
CA VAL A 40 -3.01 1.83 19.46
C VAL A 40 -3.66 0.75 20.33
N HIS A 41 -2.92 0.25 21.29
CA HIS A 41 -3.42 -0.69 22.29
C HIS A 41 -2.54 -0.68 23.54
N ARG A 42 -3.11 -0.98 24.71
CA ARG A 42 -2.35 -0.92 25.98
C ARG A 42 -1.51 -2.15 26.26
N ASN A 43 -1.79 -3.29 25.60
CA ASN A 43 -1.21 -4.57 25.96
C ASN A 43 -0.80 -5.40 24.73
N GLN A 44 0.51 -5.45 24.44
CA GLN A 44 1.09 -6.24 23.36
C GLN A 44 0.79 -7.75 23.48
N ARG A 45 0.76 -8.28 24.72
CA ARG A 45 0.50 -9.71 24.93
C ARG A 45 -0.92 -10.07 24.52
N GLN A 46 -1.88 -9.20 24.84
CA GLN A 46 -3.27 -9.42 24.44
C GLN A 46 -3.43 -9.40 22.91
N LEU A 47 -2.75 -8.48 22.23
CA LEU A 47 -2.71 -8.44 20.74
C LEU A 47 -2.12 -9.73 20.17
N ARG A 48 -0.95 -10.16 20.67
CA ARG A 48 -0.29 -11.39 20.25
C ARG A 48 -1.18 -12.61 20.47
N ASP A 49 -1.77 -12.74 21.65
CA ASP A 49 -2.56 -13.91 22.03
C ASP A 49 -3.85 -14.00 21.20
N ALA A 50 -4.48 -12.86 20.88
CA ALA A 50 -5.63 -12.82 19.98
C ALA A 50 -5.27 -13.26 18.56
N ILE A 51 -4.11 -12.86 18.03
CA ILE A 51 -3.64 -13.30 16.71
C ILE A 51 -3.34 -14.81 16.73
N ARG A 52 -2.65 -15.27 17.78
CA ARG A 52 -2.32 -16.70 17.95
C ARG A 52 -3.56 -17.59 18.10
N SER A 53 -4.63 -17.12 18.72
CA SER A 53 -5.89 -17.87 18.84
C SER A 53 -6.54 -18.19 17.49
N ARG A 54 -6.14 -17.46 16.41
CA ARG A 54 -6.55 -17.71 15.02
C ARG A 54 -5.61 -18.69 14.29
N GLY A 55 -4.66 -19.33 14.99
CA GLY A 55 -3.66 -20.21 14.40
C GLY A 55 -2.54 -19.50 13.67
N ILE A 56 -2.42 -18.18 13.84
CA ILE A 56 -1.42 -17.33 13.16
C ILE A 56 -0.24 -17.12 14.11
N ALA A 57 0.98 -17.43 13.65
CA ALA A 57 2.19 -17.20 14.42
C ALA A 57 2.45 -15.70 14.61
N CYS A 58 2.62 -15.26 15.85
CA CYS A 58 2.86 -13.86 16.19
C CYS A 58 3.77 -13.76 17.41
N GLU A 59 4.78 -12.88 17.36
CA GLU A 59 5.73 -12.65 18.44
C GLU A 59 5.83 -11.16 18.80
N ILE A 60 6.22 -10.89 20.05
CA ILE A 60 6.59 -9.55 20.51
C ILE A 60 8.10 -9.47 20.41
N GLU A 61 8.60 -8.49 19.66
CA GLU A 61 10.02 -8.28 19.45
C GLU A 61 10.43 -6.85 19.83
N GLY A 62 11.71 -6.67 20.16
CA GLY A 62 12.32 -5.33 20.21
C GLY A 62 12.31 -4.69 18.81
N TYR A 63 12.44 -3.36 18.75
CA TYR A 63 12.47 -2.63 17.48
C TYR A 63 13.53 -3.20 16.54
N ASN A 64 13.11 -3.67 15.39
CA ASN A 64 13.97 -4.20 14.34
C ASN A 64 13.26 -4.16 12.97
N HIS A 65 14.05 -4.19 11.89
CA HIS A 65 13.56 -4.23 10.52
C HIS A 65 13.75 -5.60 9.83
N SER A 66 14.00 -6.67 10.59
CA SER A 66 14.18 -8.00 10.01
C SER A 66 12.86 -8.57 9.52
N THR A 67 12.84 -9.14 8.32
CA THR A 67 11.73 -9.95 7.84
C THR A 67 11.67 -11.26 8.61
N ARG A 68 10.48 -11.67 9.05
CA ARG A 68 10.22 -12.91 9.81
C ARG A 68 9.28 -13.84 9.05
N CYS A 69 9.21 -15.09 9.49
CA CYS A 69 8.20 -16.04 9.01
C CYS A 69 6.91 -16.01 9.86
N HIS A 70 6.80 -15.06 10.78
CA HIS A 70 5.66 -14.83 11.67
C HIS A 70 5.34 -13.34 11.72
N TRP A 71 4.15 -12.99 12.17
CA TRP A 71 3.80 -11.62 12.52
C TRP A 71 4.59 -11.16 13.73
N LYS A 72 5.03 -9.94 13.74
CA LYS A 72 5.72 -9.37 14.91
C LYS A 72 5.07 -8.07 15.35
N ILE A 73 5.04 -7.86 16.66
CA ILE A 73 4.62 -6.62 17.30
C ILE A 73 5.89 -5.93 17.81
N VAL A 74 6.15 -4.75 17.30
CA VAL A 74 7.30 -3.93 17.69
C VAL A 74 6.86 -2.58 18.24
N SER A 75 7.66 -1.97 19.11
CA SER A 75 7.44 -0.59 19.51
C SER A 75 7.85 0.34 18.38
N ASP A 76 7.03 1.35 18.08
CA ASP A 76 7.37 2.43 17.16
C ASP A 76 7.16 3.78 17.86
N ALA A 77 8.23 4.57 17.93
CA ALA A 77 8.21 5.90 18.55
C ALA A 77 7.33 6.91 17.80
N SER A 78 7.00 6.67 16.54
CA SER A 78 6.11 7.52 15.74
C SER A 78 4.63 7.30 16.08
N VAL A 79 4.30 6.15 16.67
CA VAL A 79 2.93 5.80 17.07
C VAL A 79 2.67 6.21 18.51
N ASN A 80 1.89 7.26 18.70
CA ASN A 80 1.59 7.74 20.05
C ASN A 80 0.70 6.75 20.81
N GLY A 81 1.31 6.07 21.81
CA GLY A 81 0.63 5.09 22.68
C GLY A 81 0.30 3.76 22.00
N GLY A 82 1.09 3.37 20.98
CA GLY A 82 0.80 2.17 20.21
C GLY A 82 2.01 1.36 19.78
N TYR A 83 1.79 0.51 18.81
CA TYR A 83 2.73 -0.46 18.27
C TYR A 83 2.59 -0.56 16.77
N GLU A 84 3.63 -1.06 16.13
CA GLU A 84 3.60 -1.50 14.75
C GLU A 84 3.47 -3.03 14.69
N LEU A 85 2.47 -3.52 13.97
CA LEU A 85 2.28 -4.93 13.67
C LEU A 85 2.76 -5.18 12.23
N VAL A 86 3.79 -5.98 12.08
CA VAL A 86 4.45 -6.26 10.80
C VAL A 86 4.19 -7.70 10.38
N SER A 87 3.72 -7.90 9.14
CA SER A 87 3.46 -9.23 8.60
C SER A 87 4.74 -9.96 8.19
N PRO A 88 4.69 -11.31 8.08
CA PRO A 88 5.63 -12.05 7.25
C PRO A 88 5.44 -11.68 5.76
N VAL A 89 6.22 -12.32 4.88
CA VAL A 89 5.97 -12.24 3.44
C VAL A 89 4.70 -13.02 3.12
N LEU A 90 3.69 -12.31 2.63
CA LEU A 90 2.38 -12.85 2.26
C LEU A 90 2.25 -12.97 0.74
N LYS A 91 1.33 -13.83 0.26
CA LYS A 91 1.11 -14.01 -1.18
C LYS A 91 -0.31 -14.45 -1.48
N GLY A 92 -0.88 -13.88 -2.52
CA GLY A 92 -2.16 -14.31 -3.10
C GLY A 92 -3.35 -14.23 -2.14
N GLN A 93 -4.34 -15.08 -2.38
CA GLN A 93 -5.57 -15.12 -1.58
C GLN A 93 -5.31 -15.56 -0.15
N SER A 94 -4.46 -16.58 0.06
CA SER A 94 -4.12 -17.06 1.41
C SER A 94 -3.52 -15.96 2.29
N GLY A 95 -2.65 -15.12 1.71
CA GLY A 95 -2.11 -13.97 2.42
C GLY A 95 -3.17 -12.94 2.79
N LEU A 96 -4.16 -12.71 1.93
CA LEU A 96 -5.28 -11.81 2.25
C LEU A 96 -6.21 -12.40 3.30
N ASP A 97 -6.45 -13.72 3.27
CA ASP A 97 -7.27 -14.39 4.28
C ASP A 97 -6.60 -14.32 5.66
N GLU A 98 -5.26 -14.43 5.70
CA GLU A 98 -4.49 -14.23 6.92
C GLU A 98 -4.57 -12.78 7.43
N VAL A 99 -4.43 -11.78 6.55
CA VAL A 99 -4.65 -10.36 6.92
C VAL A 99 -6.05 -10.14 7.47
N LYS A 100 -7.07 -10.77 6.88
CA LYS A 100 -8.45 -10.67 7.36
C LYS A 100 -8.58 -11.20 8.78
N ALA A 101 -8.07 -12.39 9.04
CA ALA A 101 -8.11 -13.02 10.37
C ALA A 101 -7.36 -12.17 11.42
N VAL A 102 -6.23 -11.56 11.05
CA VAL A 102 -5.50 -10.61 11.91
C VAL A 102 -6.35 -9.38 12.21
N CYS A 103 -6.98 -8.76 11.21
CA CYS A 103 -7.85 -7.60 11.41
C CYS A 103 -9.01 -7.91 12.35
N GLU A 104 -9.62 -9.09 12.22
CA GLU A 104 -10.70 -9.55 13.09
C GLU A 104 -10.19 -9.74 14.53
N ALA A 105 -9.02 -10.37 14.73
CA ALA A 105 -8.41 -10.53 16.04
C ALA A 105 -8.11 -9.17 16.71
N LEU A 106 -7.57 -8.21 15.95
CA LEU A 106 -7.31 -6.85 16.45
C LEU A 106 -8.60 -6.13 16.88
N SER A 107 -9.67 -6.28 16.08
CA SER A 107 -10.98 -5.69 16.40
C SER A 107 -11.59 -6.27 17.67
N GLU A 108 -11.50 -7.59 17.85
CA GLU A 108 -12.04 -8.28 19.04
C GLU A 108 -11.39 -7.83 20.35
N VAL A 109 -10.10 -7.52 20.33
CA VAL A 109 -9.40 -7.03 21.54
C VAL A 109 -9.46 -5.51 21.68
N GLY A 110 -10.23 -4.83 20.82
CA GLY A 110 -10.42 -3.39 20.89
C GLY A 110 -9.20 -2.57 20.51
N ALA A 111 -8.38 -3.04 19.57
CA ALA A 111 -7.31 -2.25 19.01
C ALA A 111 -7.89 -1.00 18.30
N LEU A 112 -7.25 0.14 18.48
CA LEU A 112 -7.70 1.43 17.99
C LEU A 112 -6.70 2.02 16.99
N ILE A 113 -7.17 2.99 16.24
CA ILE A 113 -6.38 3.80 15.33
C ILE A 113 -6.52 5.27 15.75
N ASN A 114 -5.41 5.99 15.74
CA ASN A 114 -5.40 7.43 15.94
C ASN A 114 -4.79 8.15 14.72
N LYS A 115 -4.69 9.49 14.79
CA LYS A 115 -4.18 10.32 13.69
C LYS A 115 -2.68 10.12 13.40
N SER A 116 -1.92 9.55 14.33
CA SER A 116 -0.50 9.24 14.12
C SER A 116 -0.32 7.95 13.33
N CYS A 117 -1.30 7.05 13.34
CA CYS A 117 -1.19 5.74 12.72
C CYS A 117 -1.19 5.82 11.19
N GLY A 118 -0.26 5.10 10.58
CA GLY A 118 -0.19 4.82 9.15
C GLY A 118 -0.46 3.34 8.84
N PHE A 119 -0.66 3.07 7.57
CA PHE A 119 -0.66 1.73 7.00
C PHE A 119 0.31 1.72 5.83
N HIS A 120 1.32 0.86 5.89
CA HIS A 120 2.31 0.71 4.84
C HIS A 120 2.13 -0.64 4.13
N ALA A 121 2.22 -0.61 2.81
CA ALA A 121 2.11 -1.79 1.96
C ALA A 121 3.38 -1.99 1.15
N HIS A 122 4.00 -3.16 1.28
CA HIS A 122 5.20 -3.56 0.57
C HIS A 122 4.87 -4.55 -0.55
N PHE A 123 5.52 -4.41 -1.70
CA PHE A 123 5.38 -5.34 -2.81
C PHE A 123 6.74 -5.78 -3.30
N GLY A 124 6.94 -7.10 -3.46
CA GLY A 124 8.17 -7.67 -4.00
C GLY A 124 8.45 -7.14 -5.42
N THR A 125 9.73 -6.94 -5.73
CA THR A 125 10.20 -6.36 -7.00
C THR A 125 11.13 -7.29 -7.78
N ASP A 126 11.15 -8.58 -7.46
CA ASP A 126 12.04 -9.57 -8.07
C ASP A 126 11.92 -9.63 -9.60
N ASP A 127 10.73 -9.33 -10.13
CA ASP A 127 10.43 -9.29 -11.55
C ASP A 127 10.75 -7.97 -12.25
N PHE A 128 11.23 -6.95 -11.53
CA PHE A 128 11.71 -5.71 -12.14
C PHE A 128 13.03 -5.88 -12.87
N LYS A 129 13.76 -6.99 -12.61
CA LYS A 129 15.01 -7.38 -13.32
C LYS A 129 16.01 -6.25 -13.46
N GLU A 130 16.22 -5.48 -12.40
CA GLU A 130 17.09 -4.29 -12.37
C GLU A 130 16.70 -3.20 -13.38
N SER A 131 15.54 -3.32 -13.99
CA SER A 131 15.07 -2.39 -15.02
C SER A 131 14.70 -1.03 -14.44
N ILE A 132 15.56 -0.06 -14.64
CA ILE A 132 15.27 1.35 -14.27
C ILE A 132 13.98 1.85 -14.93
N SER A 133 13.60 1.33 -16.10
CA SER A 133 12.37 1.74 -16.78
C SER A 133 11.13 1.44 -15.97
N VAL A 134 11.06 0.29 -15.29
CA VAL A 134 9.94 -0.08 -14.41
C VAL A 134 9.87 0.86 -13.20
N TRP A 135 11.01 1.14 -12.57
CA TRP A 135 11.09 2.07 -11.46
C TRP A 135 10.68 3.49 -11.86
N ARG A 136 11.18 3.99 -13.01
CA ARG A 136 10.77 5.29 -13.55
C ARG A 136 9.27 5.36 -13.80
N ASN A 137 8.73 4.35 -14.47
CA ASN A 137 7.30 4.29 -14.75
C ASN A 137 6.48 4.27 -13.46
N LEU A 138 6.89 3.50 -12.45
CA LEU A 138 6.18 3.43 -11.18
C LEU A 138 6.16 4.79 -10.45
N TYR A 139 7.30 5.47 -10.40
CA TYR A 139 7.40 6.81 -9.80
C TYR A 139 6.59 7.84 -10.58
N ILE A 140 6.69 7.84 -11.91
CA ILE A 140 5.93 8.75 -12.78
C ILE A 140 4.43 8.47 -12.67
N ASN A 141 4.01 7.21 -12.72
CA ASN A 141 2.60 6.83 -12.62
C ASN A 141 2.02 7.22 -11.27
N TYR A 142 2.75 6.97 -10.17
CA TYR A 142 2.31 7.38 -8.84
C TYR A 142 2.20 8.91 -8.75
N ALA A 143 3.24 9.66 -9.16
CA ALA A 143 3.22 11.12 -9.14
C ALA A 143 2.12 11.69 -10.03
N THR A 144 1.86 11.09 -11.19
CA THR A 144 0.78 11.48 -12.09
C THR A 144 -0.60 11.31 -11.47
N LEU A 145 -0.80 10.23 -10.69
CA LEU A 145 -2.05 9.92 -9.98
C LEU A 145 -2.13 10.53 -8.57
N GLU A 146 -1.10 11.22 -8.11
CA GLU A 146 -1.02 11.62 -6.69
C GLU A 146 -2.21 12.45 -6.23
N GLU A 147 -2.76 13.34 -7.05
CA GLU A 147 -3.94 14.13 -6.70
C GLU A 147 -5.21 13.28 -6.66
N ASP A 148 -5.32 12.31 -7.56
CA ASP A 148 -6.42 11.35 -7.57
C ASP A 148 -6.37 10.44 -6.32
N ILE A 149 -5.16 9.99 -5.95
CA ILE A 149 -4.95 9.21 -4.73
C ILE A 149 -5.21 10.06 -3.49
N ASP A 150 -4.77 11.32 -3.46
CA ASP A 150 -5.06 12.25 -2.37
C ASP A 150 -6.57 12.42 -2.15
N ALA A 151 -7.39 12.35 -3.19
CA ALA A 151 -8.83 12.41 -3.06
C ALA A 151 -9.44 11.22 -2.29
N PHE A 152 -8.78 10.05 -2.30
CA PHE A 152 -9.16 8.86 -1.52
C PHE A 152 -8.69 8.93 -0.07
N MET A 153 -7.71 9.79 0.24
CA MET A 153 -7.05 9.85 1.54
C MET A 153 -7.63 10.93 2.44
N PRO A 154 -7.62 10.73 3.76
CA PRO A 154 -7.97 11.79 4.70
C PRO A 154 -6.97 12.95 4.61
N PRO A 155 -7.36 14.17 4.98
CA PRO A 155 -6.49 15.34 4.89
C PRO A 155 -5.12 15.17 5.57
N SER A 156 -5.05 14.40 6.67
CA SER A 156 -3.82 14.11 7.40
C SER A 156 -2.78 13.30 6.60
N ARG A 157 -3.18 12.65 5.51
CA ARG A 157 -2.29 11.82 4.67
C ARG A 157 -1.99 12.42 3.29
N ARG A 158 -2.60 13.56 2.97
CA ARG A 158 -2.37 14.28 1.70
C ARG A 158 -1.08 15.09 1.73
N ARG A 159 -0.83 15.80 2.84
CA ARG A 159 0.38 16.61 3.09
C ARG A 159 0.93 16.24 4.46
N ASN A 160 1.84 15.28 4.51
CA ASN A 160 2.38 14.73 5.75
C ASN A 160 3.89 14.55 5.62
N THR A 161 4.63 14.83 6.69
CA THR A 161 6.10 14.70 6.72
C THR A 161 6.59 13.26 6.60
N TYR A 162 5.77 12.29 7.02
CA TYR A 162 6.08 10.86 6.93
C TYR A 162 5.63 10.22 5.61
N CYS A 163 4.91 10.96 4.75
CA CYS A 163 4.55 10.55 3.39
C CYS A 163 4.51 11.77 2.46
N ALA A 164 5.68 12.37 2.23
CA ALA A 164 5.83 13.55 1.39
C ALA A 164 5.50 13.26 -0.08
N SER A 165 5.10 14.31 -0.79
CA SER A 165 4.78 14.25 -2.23
C SER A 165 6.01 13.89 -3.07
N LEU A 166 5.81 13.09 -4.12
CA LEU A 166 6.82 12.85 -5.15
C LEU A 166 6.95 14.01 -6.14
N LYS A 167 5.98 14.94 -6.15
CA LYS A 167 5.96 16.10 -7.07
C LYS A 167 6.91 17.20 -6.61
N VAL A 168 8.20 16.91 -6.53
CA VAL A 168 9.24 17.94 -6.34
C VAL A 168 9.36 18.80 -7.58
N ARG A 169 9.96 20.00 -7.47
CA ARG A 169 10.15 20.88 -8.64
C ARG A 169 10.87 20.14 -9.77
N GLY A 170 10.26 20.11 -10.97
CA GLY A 170 10.78 19.41 -12.14
C GLY A 170 10.75 17.87 -12.01
N TRP A 171 9.84 17.33 -11.22
CA TRP A 171 9.79 15.91 -10.89
C TRP A 171 9.76 14.99 -12.11
N ARG A 172 8.97 15.33 -13.16
CA ARG A 172 8.81 14.47 -14.34
C ARG A 172 10.15 14.34 -15.09
N GLU A 173 10.77 15.45 -15.43
CA GLU A 173 12.08 15.46 -16.09
C GLU A 173 13.16 14.75 -15.28
N LYS A 174 13.21 14.99 -13.98
CA LYS A 174 14.14 14.30 -13.06
C LYS A 174 13.95 12.79 -13.07
N MET A 175 12.69 12.32 -13.06
CA MET A 175 12.39 10.89 -13.11
C MET A 175 12.75 10.29 -14.48
N GLU A 176 12.47 10.99 -15.56
CA GLU A 176 12.75 10.55 -16.94
C GLU A 176 14.25 10.44 -17.23
N ASN A 177 15.05 11.35 -16.69
CA ASN A 177 16.49 11.39 -16.90
C ASN A 177 17.29 10.44 -15.99
N ALA A 178 16.70 9.90 -14.93
CA ALA A 178 17.39 8.97 -14.05
C ALA A 178 17.76 7.67 -14.77
N ARG A 179 19.02 7.27 -14.72
CA ARG A 179 19.57 6.07 -15.37
C ARG A 179 19.63 4.87 -14.42
N THR A 180 19.62 5.13 -13.12
CA THR A 180 19.66 4.13 -12.05
C THR A 180 18.62 4.45 -10.98
N LEU A 181 18.26 3.44 -10.16
CA LEU A 181 17.38 3.65 -9.02
C LEU A 181 18.01 4.64 -8.02
N VAL A 182 19.33 4.58 -7.83
CA VAL A 182 20.05 5.51 -6.94
C VAL A 182 19.94 6.95 -7.43
N GLU A 183 20.05 7.19 -8.74
CA GLU A 183 19.86 8.51 -9.31
C GLU A 183 18.42 9.01 -9.14
N LEU A 184 17.44 8.13 -9.38
CA LEU A 184 16.02 8.44 -9.18
C LEU A 184 15.74 8.83 -7.72
N GLU A 185 16.24 8.06 -6.76
CA GLU A 185 16.12 8.34 -5.33
C GLU A 185 16.79 9.66 -4.94
N LYS A 186 18.01 9.93 -5.42
CA LYS A 186 18.71 11.20 -5.15
C LYS A 186 17.93 12.39 -5.70
N ALA A 187 17.39 12.28 -6.91
CA ALA A 187 16.71 13.37 -7.60
C ALA A 187 15.35 13.71 -6.98
N ILE A 188 14.62 12.72 -6.49
CA ILE A 188 13.23 12.86 -6.02
C ILE A 188 13.15 12.83 -4.50
N THR A 189 13.64 11.79 -3.85
CA THR A 189 13.43 11.57 -2.42
C THR A 189 14.63 11.96 -1.57
N LYS A 190 15.77 12.34 -2.19
CA LYS A 190 17.06 12.56 -1.51
C LYS A 190 17.47 11.36 -0.65
N ARG A 191 17.08 10.17 -1.09
CA ARG A 191 17.25 8.90 -0.36
C ARG A 191 16.59 8.88 1.02
N ASN A 192 15.51 9.64 1.18
CA ASN A 192 14.67 9.63 2.37
C ASN A 192 13.47 8.70 2.16
N ARG A 193 13.15 7.87 3.16
CA ARG A 193 12.01 6.93 3.12
C ARG A 193 10.65 7.59 3.31
N TYR A 194 10.58 8.80 3.83
CA TYR A 194 9.33 9.47 4.20
C TYR A 194 8.61 10.13 3.02
N PHE A 195 8.48 9.40 1.93
CA PHE A 195 7.68 9.78 0.75
C PHE A 195 6.50 8.82 0.58
N LYS A 196 5.46 9.25 -0.14
CA LYS A 196 4.27 8.45 -0.42
C LYS A 196 4.60 7.11 -1.06
N LEU A 197 5.62 7.08 -1.92
CA LEU A 197 6.24 5.88 -2.49
C LEU A 197 7.72 5.85 -2.07
N ASN A 198 8.17 4.74 -1.52
CA ASN A 198 9.51 4.56 -1.01
C ASN A 198 10.20 3.35 -1.64
N SER A 199 11.32 3.57 -2.30
CA SER A 199 12.19 2.53 -2.85
C SER A 199 13.37 2.17 -1.95
N GLN A 200 13.59 2.84 -0.82
CA GLN A 200 14.66 2.45 0.12
C GLN A 200 14.44 1.04 0.68
N SER A 201 13.19 0.57 0.71
CA SER A 201 12.83 -0.81 1.06
C SER A 201 13.40 -1.84 0.08
N TYR A 202 13.71 -1.47 -1.17
CA TYR A 202 14.35 -2.35 -2.15
C TYR A 202 15.72 -2.84 -1.66
N TRP A 203 16.55 -1.95 -1.16
CA TRP A 203 17.92 -2.29 -0.74
C TRP A 203 17.98 -3.22 0.48
N ARG A 204 16.89 -3.28 1.25
CA ARG A 204 16.81 -4.09 2.47
C ARG A 204 15.96 -5.35 2.30
N HIS A 205 14.84 -5.22 1.58
CA HIS A 205 13.78 -6.23 1.54
C HIS A 205 13.42 -6.67 0.12
N GLY A 206 14.03 -6.09 -0.93
CA GLY A 206 13.64 -6.36 -2.32
C GLY A 206 12.21 -5.88 -2.65
N THR A 207 11.72 -4.83 -1.97
CA THR A 207 10.34 -4.36 -2.11
C THR A 207 10.25 -2.89 -2.51
N VAL A 208 9.11 -2.48 -3.04
CA VAL A 208 8.65 -1.10 -3.05
C VAL A 208 7.58 -0.91 -1.98
N GLU A 209 7.62 0.20 -1.25
CA GLU A 209 6.71 0.51 -0.15
C GLU A 209 5.78 1.67 -0.51
N PHE A 210 4.48 1.50 -0.27
CA PHE A 210 3.45 2.53 -0.36
C PHE A 210 3.06 2.98 1.04
N ARG A 211 3.37 4.25 1.38
CA ARG A 211 3.26 4.79 2.75
C ARG A 211 2.07 5.72 2.96
N GLN A 212 1.29 6.01 1.94
CA GLN A 212 0.32 7.09 2.00
C GLN A 212 -0.96 6.76 2.78
N HIS A 213 -1.34 5.49 2.90
CA HIS A 213 -2.62 5.14 3.50
C HIS A 213 -2.65 5.48 5.01
N SER A 214 -3.80 5.93 5.51
CA SER A 214 -4.02 6.12 6.95
C SER A 214 -4.05 4.77 7.67
N GLY A 215 -3.67 4.74 8.95
CA GLY A 215 -3.86 3.57 9.80
C GLY A 215 -5.30 3.06 9.73
N THR A 216 -5.45 1.75 9.70
CA THR A 216 -6.75 1.08 9.69
C THR A 216 -6.59 -0.38 10.08
N ILE A 217 -7.60 -0.94 10.76
CA ILE A 217 -7.78 -2.38 10.99
C ILE A 217 -8.99 -2.93 10.23
N GLU A 218 -9.62 -2.10 9.38
CA GLU A 218 -10.74 -2.52 8.54
C GLU A 218 -10.20 -3.28 7.31
N PHE A 219 -10.42 -4.59 7.27
CA PHE A 219 -9.90 -5.46 6.22
C PHE A 219 -10.24 -4.97 4.80
N ASP A 220 -11.47 -4.49 4.56
CA ASP A 220 -11.85 -4.02 3.22
C ASP A 220 -11.04 -2.81 2.76
N LYS A 221 -10.66 -1.90 3.66
CA LYS A 221 -9.77 -0.77 3.34
C LYS A 221 -8.37 -1.26 2.99
N ILE A 222 -7.83 -2.17 3.81
CA ILE A 222 -6.50 -2.78 3.59
C ILE A 222 -6.49 -3.52 2.25
N ARG A 223 -7.44 -4.43 2.04
CA ARG A 223 -7.54 -5.23 0.80
C ARG A 223 -7.62 -4.33 -0.45
N ASN A 224 -8.49 -3.34 -0.44
CA ASN A 224 -8.69 -2.50 -1.61
C ASN A 224 -7.49 -1.62 -1.91
N TRP A 225 -6.77 -1.14 -0.88
CA TRP A 225 -5.50 -0.45 -1.05
C TRP A 225 -4.41 -1.36 -1.61
N LEU A 226 -4.28 -2.57 -1.09
CA LEU A 226 -3.34 -3.57 -1.62
C LEU A 226 -3.62 -3.89 -3.09
N LEU A 227 -4.88 -4.07 -3.48
CA LEU A 227 -5.27 -4.32 -4.87
C LEU A 227 -4.94 -3.13 -5.78
N PHE A 228 -5.23 -1.91 -5.33
CA PHE A 228 -4.91 -0.68 -6.07
C PHE A 228 -3.40 -0.56 -6.29
N CYS A 229 -2.60 -0.69 -5.24
CA CYS A 229 -1.14 -0.58 -5.32
C CYS A 229 -0.52 -1.70 -6.18
N ALA A 230 -0.97 -2.94 -6.03
CA ALA A 230 -0.50 -4.06 -6.85
C ALA A 230 -0.77 -3.82 -8.34
N ARG A 231 -1.97 -3.32 -8.68
CA ARG A 231 -2.31 -2.98 -10.07
C ARG A 231 -1.47 -1.83 -10.62
N LEU A 232 -1.15 -0.85 -9.79
CA LEU A 232 -0.25 0.23 -10.19
C LEU A 232 1.16 -0.29 -10.47
N VAL A 233 1.67 -1.23 -9.65
CA VAL A 233 2.94 -1.91 -9.91
C VAL A 233 2.89 -2.66 -11.24
N GLU A 234 1.86 -3.47 -11.48
CA GLU A 234 1.71 -4.25 -12.72
C GLU A 234 1.54 -3.35 -13.96
N LEU A 235 0.78 -2.26 -13.85
CA LEU A 235 0.66 -1.26 -14.92
C LEU A 235 2.03 -0.67 -15.27
N SER A 236 2.82 -0.32 -14.26
CA SER A 236 4.11 0.35 -14.41
C SER A 236 5.18 -0.53 -15.10
N LYS A 237 5.01 -1.84 -15.08
CA LYS A 237 5.87 -2.77 -15.85
C LYS A 237 5.64 -2.66 -17.36
N ARG A 238 4.50 -2.16 -17.79
CA ARG A 238 4.06 -2.17 -19.19
C ARG A 238 3.87 -0.80 -19.78
N GLU A 239 3.53 0.18 -18.95
CA GLU A 239 2.99 1.43 -19.45
C GLU A 239 3.32 2.60 -18.51
N ARG A 240 3.51 3.77 -19.12
CA ARG A 240 3.62 5.06 -18.44
C ARG A 240 2.35 5.85 -18.66
N LEU A 241 1.85 6.48 -17.59
CA LEU A 241 0.71 7.39 -17.63
C LEU A 241 1.18 8.80 -18.02
N GLU A 242 0.51 9.39 -19.01
CA GLU A 242 0.78 10.77 -19.43
C GLU A 242 0.05 11.78 -18.54
N CYS A 243 -1.18 11.47 -18.12
CA CYS A 243 -2.00 12.32 -17.27
C CYS A 243 -2.76 11.49 -16.24
N GLY A 244 -3.14 12.12 -15.14
CA GLY A 244 -4.05 11.57 -14.14
C GLY A 244 -5.52 11.64 -14.55
N GLY A 245 -6.40 11.46 -13.55
CA GLY A 245 -7.84 11.56 -13.71
C GLY A 245 -8.50 10.26 -14.19
N GLU A 246 -9.71 10.42 -14.69
CA GLU A 246 -10.66 9.33 -14.94
C GLU A 246 -10.11 8.20 -15.83
N ARG A 247 -9.48 8.54 -16.96
CA ARG A 247 -8.95 7.55 -17.89
C ARG A 247 -7.79 6.74 -17.30
N ALA A 248 -6.95 7.39 -16.50
CA ALA A 248 -5.83 6.73 -15.84
C ALA A 248 -6.33 5.81 -14.72
N LEU A 249 -7.26 6.28 -13.89
CA LEU A 249 -7.87 5.48 -12.83
C LEU A 249 -8.65 4.28 -13.39
N ALA A 250 -9.31 4.41 -14.53
CA ALA A 250 -10.02 3.30 -15.17
C ALA A 250 -9.12 2.12 -15.57
N LYS A 251 -7.79 2.33 -15.68
CA LYS A 251 -6.82 1.25 -15.89
C LYS A 251 -6.53 0.46 -14.62
N LEU A 252 -6.78 1.05 -13.45
CA LEU A 252 -6.49 0.48 -12.14
C LEU A 252 -7.73 0.00 -11.40
N LEU A 253 -8.88 0.68 -11.61
CA LEU A 253 -10.11 0.41 -10.90
C LEU A 253 -11.01 -0.52 -11.72
N ASP A 254 -11.28 -1.71 -11.22
CA ASP A 254 -12.42 -2.49 -11.66
C ASP A 254 -13.71 -2.02 -10.95
N ARG A 255 -14.85 -2.67 -11.25
CA ARG A 255 -16.13 -2.32 -10.64
C ARG A 255 -16.12 -2.36 -9.11
N GLY A 256 -15.41 -3.34 -8.53
CA GLY A 256 -15.35 -3.51 -7.08
C GLY A 256 -14.57 -2.37 -6.42
N LEU A 257 -13.37 -2.09 -6.90
CA LEU A 257 -12.55 -0.97 -6.41
C LEU A 257 -13.22 0.38 -6.68
N ALA A 258 -13.81 0.56 -7.85
CA ALA A 258 -14.53 1.79 -8.20
C ALA A 258 -15.74 2.02 -7.28
N ALA A 259 -16.47 0.97 -6.91
CA ALA A 259 -17.57 1.07 -5.97
C ALA A 259 -17.12 1.39 -4.54
N PHE A 260 -15.96 0.87 -4.14
CA PHE A 260 -15.41 1.12 -2.80
C PHE A 260 -14.93 2.58 -2.62
N TYR A 261 -14.32 3.16 -3.65
CA TYR A 261 -13.79 4.53 -3.59
C TYR A 261 -14.84 5.62 -3.97
N LYS A 262 -16.12 5.26 -4.06
CA LYS A 262 -17.26 6.21 -4.14
C LYS A 262 -17.44 7.04 -2.89
#